data_4abdbbf2bf9ba25676af73c8a8fc1c1d
#
_entry.id   4abdbbf2bf9ba25676af73c8a8fc1c1d
#
_cell.length_a   1.000
_cell.length_b   1.000
_cell.length_c   1.000
_cell.angle_alpha   90.00
_cell.angle_beta   90.00
_cell.angle_gamma   90.00
#
_symmetry.space_group_name_H-M   'P 1'
#
loop_
_entity.id
_entity.type
_entity.pdbx_description
1 polymer ?
#
loop_
_entity_poly.entity_id
_entity_poly.type
_entity_poly.pdbx_seq_one_letter_code
_entity_poly.pdbx_strand_id
1 'polypeptide(L)'
;MLRYRYFLLILMALHTSFAPAQEQWLLSYQGKSANEFIWDKHTVDLIKATIPNPFSGKLLDGLGGPPDPVRISENRYFSTSACKPHECFTKSFYWYDMHTGKSIGAILNDEDRLSISSKNVDVKYIPKSAMSDLRRWLSDVNKTPTQVNFVPVHGKNIRLQAKDFQPPEKFQPTANGPGFDCLKANTKIENSICKNPELSKIDLELHTLYNNIYYGHSTLPARSELSTFQRNWLQSRNASCNNVKNTDACLIDNYKFQKTALMHWLPHQ
;
A
#
# COMPACT_ATOMS: atom_id res chain seq x y z
N MET A 1 10.67 -59.64 49.99
CA MET A 1 11.39 -58.97 48.91
C MET A 1 10.43 -57.96 48.27
N LEU A 2 10.51 -56.72 48.64
CA LEU A 2 9.63 -55.65 48.21
C LEU A 2 10.24 -54.86 47.00
N ARG A 3 9.66 -54.90 45.81
CA ARG A 3 10.14 -54.18 44.64
C ARG A 3 9.46 -52.82 44.59
N TYR A 4 10.20 -51.75 44.89
CA TYR A 4 9.77 -50.34 44.65
C TYR A 4 9.86 -50.05 43.18
N ARG A 5 8.70 -49.72 42.54
CA ARG A 5 8.62 -49.12 41.19
C ARG A 5 8.62 -47.62 41.36
N TYR A 6 9.69 -46.96 40.97
CA TYR A 6 9.74 -45.51 40.82
C TYR A 6 8.97 -45.09 39.56
N PHE A 7 7.84 -44.42 39.75
CA PHE A 7 7.14 -43.72 38.69
C PHE A 7 7.80 -42.34 38.52
N LEU A 8 8.59 -42.15 37.45
CA LEU A 8 9.10 -40.83 37.03
C LEU A 8 7.96 -40.07 36.34
N LEU A 9 7.36 -39.14 37.04
CA LEU A 9 6.46 -38.11 36.47
C LEU A 9 7.32 -37.08 35.75
N ILE A 10 7.38 -37.16 34.41
CA ILE A 10 7.97 -36.15 33.58
C ILE A 10 6.92 -35.03 33.49
N LEU A 11 7.11 -33.96 34.26
CA LEU A 11 6.38 -32.69 34.08
C LEU A 11 6.90 -32.04 32.80
N MET A 12 6.18 -32.20 31.68
CA MET A 12 6.36 -31.36 30.52
C MET A 12 5.82 -29.95 30.87
N ALA A 13 6.74 -29.08 31.26
CA ALA A 13 6.44 -27.65 31.35
C ALA A 13 6.16 -27.12 29.94
N LEU A 14 4.91 -26.99 29.59
CA LEU A 14 4.45 -26.23 28.42
C LEU A 14 4.89 -24.77 28.61
N HIS A 15 6.05 -24.41 28.09
CA HIS A 15 6.46 -23.03 27.95
C HIS A 15 5.59 -22.42 26.85
N THR A 16 4.39 -21.96 27.21
CA THR A 16 3.65 -21.02 26.38
C THR A 16 4.46 -19.73 26.38
N SER A 17 5.28 -19.55 25.37
CA SER A 17 5.88 -18.27 25.06
C SER A 17 4.74 -17.30 24.76
N PHE A 18 4.24 -16.62 25.78
CA PHE A 18 3.45 -15.42 25.58
C PHE A 18 4.36 -14.41 24.89
N ALA A 19 4.28 -14.31 23.57
CA ALA A 19 4.74 -13.12 22.89
C ALA A 19 4.01 -11.95 23.57
N PRO A 20 4.72 -10.92 24.03
CA PRO A 20 4.06 -9.79 24.67
C PRO A 20 2.98 -9.26 23.72
N ALA A 21 1.85 -8.86 24.26
CA ALA A 21 0.74 -8.20 23.54
C ALA A 21 1.22 -6.80 23.10
N GLN A 22 2.24 -6.78 22.26
CA GLN A 22 2.98 -5.60 21.88
C GLN A 22 2.24 -4.97 20.70
N GLU A 23 1.68 -3.78 20.94
CA GLU A 23 1.13 -2.88 19.94
C GLU A 23 -0.20 -3.30 19.29
N GLN A 24 -1.05 -4.09 19.97
CA GLN A 24 -2.40 -4.43 19.47
C GLN A 24 -3.29 -3.18 19.27
N TRP A 25 -3.00 -2.06 19.95
CA TRP A 25 -3.69 -0.79 19.74
C TRP A 25 -3.58 -0.30 18.29
N LEU A 26 -2.52 -0.67 17.56
CA LEU A 26 -2.34 -0.35 16.15
C LEU A 26 -3.45 -0.92 15.26
N LEU A 27 -4.07 -2.06 15.64
CA LEU A 27 -5.17 -2.66 14.89
C LEU A 27 -6.39 -1.73 14.80
N SER A 28 -6.58 -0.88 15.80
CA SER A 28 -7.70 0.08 15.84
C SER A 28 -7.61 1.17 14.78
N TYR A 29 -6.44 1.31 14.13
CA TYR A 29 -6.20 2.31 13.08
C TYR A 29 -6.45 1.81 11.66
N GLN A 30 -6.81 0.54 11.47
CA GLN A 30 -7.09 0.03 10.12
C GLN A 30 -8.08 0.93 9.37
N GLY A 31 -7.63 1.48 8.24
CA GLY A 31 -8.44 2.36 7.39
C GLY A 31 -8.60 3.80 7.89
N LYS A 32 -8.15 4.13 9.10
CA LYS A 32 -8.13 5.49 9.61
C LYS A 32 -7.02 6.32 8.96
N SER A 33 -7.08 7.63 9.11
CA SER A 33 -6.06 8.52 8.57
C SER A 33 -4.72 8.40 9.33
N ALA A 34 -3.61 8.65 8.63
CA ALA A 34 -2.30 8.74 9.29
C ALA A 34 -2.27 9.82 10.38
N ASN A 35 -3.06 10.88 10.26
CA ASN A 35 -3.14 11.94 11.26
C ASN A 35 -3.71 11.43 12.59
N GLU A 36 -4.74 10.57 12.56
CA GLU A 36 -5.26 9.96 13.78
C GLU A 36 -4.19 9.14 14.51
N PHE A 37 -3.39 8.39 13.76
CA PHE A 37 -2.25 7.66 14.31
C PHE A 37 -1.19 8.60 14.90
N ILE A 38 -0.78 9.68 14.18
CA ILE A 38 0.27 10.59 14.61
C ILE A 38 -0.11 11.37 15.88
N TRP A 39 -1.39 11.62 16.08
CA TRP A 39 -1.87 12.33 17.29
C TRP A 39 -2.08 11.41 18.50
N ASP A 40 -1.93 10.09 18.33
CA ASP A 40 -1.93 9.18 19.46
C ASP A 40 -0.68 9.38 20.32
N LYS A 41 -0.86 9.45 21.62
CA LYS A 41 0.24 9.67 22.58
C LYS A 41 1.34 8.61 22.52
N HIS A 42 1.00 7.37 22.12
CA HIS A 42 1.96 6.27 22.04
C HIS A 42 2.78 6.29 20.74
N THR A 43 2.30 6.97 19.71
CA THR A 43 2.94 6.98 18.39
C THR A 43 4.34 7.59 18.42
N VAL A 44 4.50 8.73 19.08
CA VAL A 44 5.81 9.41 19.16
C VAL A 44 6.83 8.51 19.85
N ASP A 45 6.43 7.84 20.93
CA ASP A 45 7.31 6.93 21.67
C ASP A 45 7.66 5.70 20.83
N LEU A 46 6.68 5.07 20.14
CA LEU A 46 6.90 3.95 19.25
C LEU A 46 7.87 4.31 18.12
N ILE A 47 7.65 5.42 17.44
CA ILE A 47 8.53 5.84 16.32
C ILE A 47 9.93 6.17 16.85
N LYS A 48 10.07 6.87 17.96
CA LYS A 48 11.38 7.18 18.56
C LYS A 48 12.08 5.93 19.11
N ALA A 49 11.34 4.96 19.62
CA ALA A 49 11.90 3.68 20.06
C ALA A 49 12.50 2.88 18.91
N THR A 50 11.91 2.94 17.71
CA THR A 50 12.22 2.07 16.59
C THR A 50 13.00 2.74 15.46
N ILE A 51 12.94 4.06 15.36
CA ILE A 51 13.64 4.86 14.33
C ILE A 51 14.67 5.80 14.99
N PRO A 52 15.91 5.89 14.49
CA PRO A 52 16.95 6.70 15.12
C PRO A 52 16.72 8.21 14.95
N ASN A 53 17.21 9.00 15.93
CA ASN A 53 17.32 10.45 15.79
C ASN A 53 18.53 10.80 14.86
N PRO A 54 18.45 11.91 14.09
CA PRO A 54 17.33 12.85 13.95
C PRO A 54 16.28 12.40 12.93
N PHE A 55 16.40 11.18 12.36
CA PHE A 55 15.51 10.68 11.32
C PHE A 55 14.05 10.56 11.82
N SER A 56 13.84 10.10 13.05
CA SER A 56 12.50 9.98 13.64
C SER A 56 11.74 11.31 13.72
N GLY A 57 12.42 12.41 14.01
CA GLY A 57 11.81 13.76 13.99
C GLY A 57 11.33 14.16 12.59
N LYS A 58 12.19 13.98 11.58
CA LYS A 58 11.83 14.27 10.18
C LYS A 58 10.70 13.36 9.67
N LEU A 59 10.69 12.10 10.11
CA LEU A 59 9.64 11.15 9.78
C LEU A 59 8.28 11.59 10.35
N LEU A 60 8.26 11.99 11.63
CA LEU A 60 7.06 12.50 12.30
C LEU A 60 6.53 13.77 11.61
N ASP A 61 7.42 14.73 11.32
CA ASP A 61 7.09 15.93 10.54
C ASP A 61 6.41 15.58 9.21
N GLY A 62 6.99 14.63 8.49
CA GLY A 62 6.49 14.21 7.18
C GLY A 62 5.19 13.40 7.24
N LEU A 63 4.83 12.86 8.41
CA LEU A 63 3.55 12.16 8.64
C LEU A 63 2.42 13.09 9.11
N GLY A 64 2.71 14.36 9.36
CA GLY A 64 1.74 15.32 9.93
C GLY A 64 0.87 16.07 8.93
N GLY A 65 1.09 15.90 7.61
CA GLY A 65 0.33 16.61 6.56
C GLY A 65 -0.82 15.78 5.97
N PRO A 66 -1.19 16.03 4.71
CA PRO A 66 -2.24 15.28 4.03
C PRO A 66 -2.02 13.77 4.14
N PRO A 67 -2.93 13.02 4.81
CA PRO A 67 -2.68 11.67 5.24
C PRO A 67 -3.11 10.64 4.21
N ASP A 68 -2.43 9.50 4.27
CA ASP A 68 -2.87 8.26 3.65
C ASP A 68 -3.64 7.41 4.67
N PRO A 69 -4.54 6.51 4.24
CA PRO A 69 -5.15 5.56 5.14
C PRO A 69 -4.11 4.60 5.74
N VAL A 70 -4.21 4.36 7.04
CA VAL A 70 -3.46 3.28 7.69
C VAL A 70 -3.86 1.94 7.08
N ARG A 71 -2.88 1.11 6.77
CA ARG A 71 -3.08 -0.25 6.26
C ARG A 71 -2.49 -1.27 7.21
N ILE A 72 -3.26 -2.32 7.45
CA ILE A 72 -2.80 -3.48 8.21
C ILE A 72 -3.02 -4.72 7.33
N SER A 73 -1.97 -5.46 7.06
CA SER A 73 -2.04 -6.73 6.35
C SER A 73 -1.74 -7.90 7.30
N GLU A 74 -2.43 -9.03 7.09
CA GLU A 74 -2.28 -10.27 7.87
C GLU A 74 -2.48 -10.06 9.38
N ASN A 75 -3.24 -9.04 9.80
CA ASN A 75 -3.39 -8.62 11.21
C ASN A 75 -2.03 -8.45 11.93
N ARG A 76 -0.99 -8.10 11.20
CA ARG A 76 0.39 -8.09 11.65
C ARG A 76 1.20 -6.90 11.17
N TYR A 77 1.14 -6.60 9.87
CA TYR A 77 1.99 -5.57 9.28
C TYR A 77 1.25 -4.27 9.17
N PHE A 78 1.61 -3.34 10.01
CA PHE A 78 1.09 -1.97 10.01
C PHE A 78 1.89 -1.12 9.03
N SER A 79 1.23 -0.30 8.24
CA SER A 79 1.88 0.75 7.45
C SER A 79 1.02 2.00 7.36
N THR A 80 1.68 3.15 7.36
CA THR A 80 1.04 4.46 7.22
C THR A 80 1.96 5.40 6.46
N SER A 81 1.39 6.40 5.82
CA SER A 81 2.13 7.42 5.10
C SER A 81 1.37 8.74 5.05
N ALA A 82 2.10 9.81 4.84
CA ALA A 82 1.55 11.14 4.59
C ALA A 82 2.60 12.00 3.85
N CYS A 83 2.24 13.20 3.46
CA CYS A 83 3.23 14.18 3.03
C CYS A 83 3.45 15.24 4.12
N LYS A 84 4.58 15.92 4.07
CA LYS A 84 4.91 16.99 4.99
C LYS A 84 3.91 18.15 4.82
N PRO A 85 3.41 18.78 5.91
CA PRO A 85 2.53 19.93 5.82
C PRO A 85 3.14 21.02 4.92
N HIS A 86 2.35 21.54 3.98
CA HIS A 86 2.75 22.56 3.01
C HIS A 86 3.91 22.20 2.06
N GLU A 87 4.42 20.96 2.12
CA GLU A 87 5.57 20.48 1.36
C GLU A 87 5.37 19.06 0.84
N CYS A 88 4.27 18.81 0.09
CA CYS A 88 3.91 17.44 -0.35
C CYS A 88 4.87 16.80 -1.37
N PHE A 89 5.93 17.48 -1.80
CA PHE A 89 7.05 16.84 -2.49
C PHE A 89 7.96 16.06 -1.53
N THR A 90 7.87 16.30 -0.21
CA THR A 90 8.45 15.46 0.83
C THR A 90 7.37 14.55 1.40
N LYS A 91 7.58 13.25 1.33
CA LYS A 91 6.62 12.23 1.77
C LYS A 91 7.29 11.29 2.75
N SER A 92 6.54 10.86 3.77
CA SER A 92 7.00 9.92 4.79
C SER A 92 6.17 8.66 4.80
N PHE A 93 6.82 7.55 5.11
CA PHE A 93 6.23 6.23 5.23
C PHE A 93 6.79 5.55 6.48
N TYR A 94 5.93 4.91 7.27
CA TYR A 94 6.30 4.11 8.41
C TYR A 94 5.69 2.72 8.30
N TRP A 95 6.49 1.68 8.55
CA TRP A 95 6.08 0.29 8.58
C TRP A 95 6.52 -0.35 9.89
N TYR A 96 5.66 -1.23 10.45
CA TYR A 96 5.89 -1.90 11.70
C TYR A 96 5.34 -3.34 11.68
N ASP A 97 6.13 -4.31 12.12
CA ASP A 97 5.70 -5.69 12.34
C ASP A 97 5.29 -5.87 13.80
N MET A 98 4.01 -5.96 14.06
CA MET A 98 3.43 -6.08 15.41
C MET A 98 3.83 -7.37 16.13
N HIS A 99 4.32 -8.41 15.43
CA HIS A 99 4.77 -9.65 16.05
C HIS A 99 6.25 -9.62 16.47
N THR A 100 7.09 -8.93 15.71
CA THR A 100 8.54 -8.92 15.95
C THR A 100 9.08 -7.60 16.46
N GLY A 101 8.27 -6.54 16.46
CA GLY A 101 8.68 -5.19 16.78
C GLY A 101 9.59 -4.54 15.73
N LYS A 102 9.89 -5.21 14.62
CA LYS A 102 10.71 -4.66 13.54
C LYS A 102 9.99 -3.52 12.84
N SER A 103 10.74 -2.47 12.49
CA SER A 103 10.18 -1.30 11.84
C SER A 103 11.12 -0.69 10.82
N ILE A 104 10.57 0.01 9.85
CA ILE A 104 11.32 0.93 9.00
C ILE A 104 10.58 2.26 8.89
N GLY A 105 11.34 3.35 8.89
CA GLY A 105 10.88 4.66 8.46
C GLY A 105 11.49 4.99 7.11
N ALA A 106 10.73 5.58 6.20
CA ALA A 106 11.22 6.04 4.93
C ALA A 106 10.77 7.47 4.64
N ILE A 107 11.65 8.26 4.04
CA ILE A 107 11.39 9.64 3.62
C ILE A 107 11.79 9.76 2.15
N LEU A 108 10.85 10.16 1.33
CA LEU A 108 11.05 10.49 -0.08
C LEU A 108 11.13 12.01 -0.22
N ASN A 109 12.29 12.51 -0.61
CA ASN A 109 12.53 13.94 -0.86
C ASN A 109 12.68 14.19 -2.38
N ASP A 110 12.28 15.38 -2.80
CA ASP A 110 12.45 15.85 -4.20
C ASP A 110 11.98 14.81 -5.23
N GLU A 111 11.01 13.98 -4.81
CA GLU A 111 10.33 12.98 -5.64
C GLU A 111 11.17 11.76 -6.07
N ASP A 112 12.49 11.77 -5.89
CA ASP A 112 13.38 10.70 -6.38
C ASP A 112 14.43 10.22 -5.37
N ARG A 113 14.61 10.92 -4.24
CA ARG A 113 15.58 10.55 -3.21
C ARG A 113 14.91 9.87 -2.02
N LEU A 114 15.02 8.56 -1.94
CA LEU A 114 14.49 7.75 -0.85
C LEU A 114 15.55 7.51 0.22
N SER A 115 15.26 7.91 1.44
CA SER A 115 16.06 7.58 2.63
C SER A 115 15.27 6.64 3.52
N ILE A 116 15.89 5.55 3.97
CA ILE A 116 15.29 4.53 4.84
C ILE A 116 16.11 4.45 6.12
N SER A 117 15.47 4.26 7.25
CA SER A 117 16.14 4.11 8.54
C SER A 117 15.40 3.16 9.47
N SER A 118 16.16 2.51 10.36
CA SER A 118 15.66 1.63 11.41
C SER A 118 16.69 1.48 12.51
N LYS A 119 16.24 1.25 13.76
CA LYS A 119 17.10 0.81 14.87
C LYS A 119 17.21 -0.71 14.97
N ASN A 120 16.27 -1.45 14.41
CA ASN A 120 16.10 -2.89 14.68
C ASN A 120 15.97 -3.75 13.42
N VAL A 121 16.23 -3.16 12.25
CA VAL A 121 16.36 -3.87 10.96
C VAL A 121 17.74 -3.65 10.39
N ASP A 122 18.45 -4.75 10.15
CA ASP A 122 19.71 -4.70 9.40
C ASP A 122 19.41 -4.41 7.92
N VAL A 123 20.17 -3.49 7.35
CA VAL A 123 20.06 -3.10 5.92
C VAL A 123 20.19 -4.28 4.96
N LYS A 124 20.94 -5.33 5.35
CA LYS A 124 21.12 -6.55 4.54
C LYS A 124 19.88 -7.45 4.56
N TYR A 125 18.99 -7.28 5.53
CA TYR A 125 17.86 -8.16 5.80
C TYR A 125 16.55 -7.38 6.02
N ILE A 126 16.28 -6.39 5.15
CA ILE A 126 15.00 -5.69 5.18
C ILE A 126 13.88 -6.74 4.94
N PRO A 127 12.88 -6.84 5.81
CA PRO A 127 11.80 -7.82 5.67
C PRO A 127 11.09 -7.72 4.32
N LYS A 128 10.76 -8.85 3.71
CA LYS A 128 10.04 -8.89 2.42
C LYS A 128 8.70 -8.17 2.47
N SER A 129 7.97 -8.29 3.59
CA SER A 129 6.72 -7.56 3.84
C SER A 129 6.92 -6.04 3.86
N ALA A 130 7.99 -5.55 4.54
CA ALA A 130 8.35 -4.14 4.55
C ALA A 130 8.67 -3.63 3.14
N MET A 131 9.46 -4.41 2.37
CA MET A 131 9.79 -4.06 0.98
C MET A 131 8.55 -4.06 0.08
N SER A 132 7.63 -5.01 0.26
CA SER A 132 6.38 -5.08 -0.48
C SER A 132 5.50 -3.84 -0.22
N ASP A 133 5.34 -3.47 1.05
CA ASP A 133 4.54 -2.32 1.46
C ASP A 133 5.18 -0.99 1.01
N LEU A 134 6.51 -0.89 1.09
CA LEU A 134 7.26 0.28 0.63
C LEU A 134 7.13 0.47 -0.90
N ARG A 135 7.27 -0.60 -1.68
CA ARG A 135 7.10 -0.55 -3.14
C ARG A 135 5.65 -0.20 -3.52
N ARG A 136 4.67 -0.75 -2.79
CA ARG A 136 3.27 -0.38 -2.98
C ARG A 136 3.05 1.11 -2.71
N TRP A 137 3.57 1.64 -1.59
CA TRP A 137 3.50 3.07 -1.29
C TRP A 137 4.12 3.92 -2.41
N LEU A 138 5.31 3.58 -2.89
CA LEU A 138 5.95 4.28 -4.02
C LEU A 138 5.08 4.23 -5.29
N SER A 139 4.42 3.10 -5.54
CA SER A 139 3.44 2.97 -6.63
C SER A 139 2.22 3.87 -6.41
N ASP A 140 1.68 3.92 -5.19
CA ASP A 140 0.49 4.72 -4.85
C ASP A 140 0.76 6.22 -5.00
N VAL A 141 1.96 6.68 -4.65
CA VAL A 141 2.38 8.08 -4.84
C VAL A 141 2.95 8.36 -6.23
N ASN A 142 2.96 7.35 -7.11
CA ASN A 142 3.49 7.40 -8.48
C ASN A 142 4.94 7.91 -8.57
N LYS A 143 5.81 7.38 -7.71
CA LYS A 143 7.21 7.79 -7.63
C LYS A 143 8.15 6.60 -7.79
N THR A 144 9.25 6.85 -8.48
CA THR A 144 10.29 5.87 -8.76
C THR A 144 11.63 6.46 -8.30
N PRO A 145 12.13 6.06 -7.11
CA PRO A 145 13.36 6.63 -6.58
C PRO A 145 14.57 6.25 -7.46
N THR A 146 15.39 7.24 -7.78
CA THR A 146 16.67 7.05 -8.48
C THR A 146 17.85 6.95 -7.51
N GLN A 147 17.67 7.46 -6.31
CA GLN A 147 18.64 7.43 -5.23
C GLN A 147 18.02 6.83 -3.97
N VAL A 148 18.65 5.76 -3.47
CA VAL A 148 18.19 5.09 -2.24
C VAL A 148 19.36 4.98 -1.26
N ASN A 149 19.15 5.45 -0.03
CA ASN A 149 20.12 5.36 1.04
C ASN A 149 19.50 4.75 2.28
N PHE A 150 20.23 3.91 2.98
CA PHE A 150 19.92 3.53 4.34
C PHE A 150 20.72 4.44 5.30
N VAL A 151 20.01 5.04 6.25
CA VAL A 151 20.59 5.91 7.29
C VAL A 151 20.70 5.08 8.56
N PRO A 152 21.88 4.59 8.93
CA PRO A 152 22.07 3.75 10.12
C PRO A 152 22.01 4.59 11.39
N VAL A 153 21.93 3.92 12.56
CA VAL A 153 22.01 4.58 13.89
C VAL A 153 23.34 5.30 14.05
N HIS A 154 24.42 4.68 13.57
CA HIS A 154 25.79 5.21 13.62
C HIS A 154 26.49 5.03 12.27
N GLY A 155 27.40 5.93 11.96
CA GLY A 155 28.23 5.85 10.75
C GLY A 155 27.65 6.61 9.56
N LYS A 156 28.18 6.29 8.37
CA LYS A 156 27.80 6.94 7.13
C LYS A 156 26.59 6.26 6.49
N ASN A 157 25.82 7.04 5.72
CA ASN A 157 24.75 6.50 4.90
C ASN A 157 25.25 5.39 3.96
N ILE A 158 24.45 4.33 3.84
CA ILE A 158 24.75 3.18 2.99
C ILE A 158 23.92 3.33 1.71
N ARG A 159 24.57 3.40 0.56
CA ARG A 159 23.90 3.45 -0.74
C ARG A 159 23.30 2.08 -1.05
N LEU A 160 22.01 2.05 -1.42
CA LEU A 160 21.29 0.85 -1.84
C LEU A 160 21.05 0.88 -3.35
N GLN A 161 20.76 -0.30 -3.92
CA GLN A 161 20.43 -0.41 -5.33
C GLN A 161 19.01 0.09 -5.57
N ALA A 162 18.85 1.20 -6.28
CA ALA A 162 17.56 1.81 -6.56
C ALA A 162 16.58 0.84 -7.24
N LYS A 163 17.07 -0.08 -8.08
CA LYS A 163 16.25 -1.11 -8.74
C LYS A 163 15.48 -2.00 -7.77
N ASP A 164 16.01 -2.24 -6.56
CA ASP A 164 15.37 -3.09 -5.56
C ASP A 164 14.16 -2.39 -4.90
N PHE A 165 14.03 -1.08 -5.07
CA PHE A 165 12.97 -0.24 -4.54
C PHE A 165 11.99 0.25 -5.61
N GLN A 166 12.16 -0.21 -6.85
CA GLN A 166 11.22 0.14 -7.90
C GLN A 166 9.83 -0.41 -7.56
N PRO A 167 8.76 0.39 -7.72
CA PRO A 167 7.41 -0.14 -7.67
C PRO A 167 7.24 -1.26 -8.70
N PRO A 168 6.31 -2.21 -8.50
CA PRO A 168 6.00 -3.20 -9.51
C PRO A 168 5.73 -2.50 -10.85
N GLU A 169 6.29 -3.04 -11.92
CA GLU A 169 6.05 -2.51 -13.25
C GLU A 169 4.54 -2.49 -13.52
N LYS A 170 4.01 -1.30 -13.77
CA LYS A 170 2.61 -1.14 -14.12
C LYS A 170 2.44 -1.55 -15.58
N PHE A 171 1.40 -2.32 -15.84
CA PHE A 171 1.01 -2.59 -17.23
C PHE A 171 0.86 -1.26 -17.98
N GLN A 172 1.53 -1.17 -19.12
CA GLN A 172 1.42 -0.03 -20.02
C GLN A 172 0.50 -0.42 -21.18
N PRO A 173 -0.70 0.16 -21.28
CA PRO A 173 -1.58 -0.13 -22.40
C PRO A 173 -0.93 0.21 -23.73
N THR A 174 -1.13 -0.62 -24.73
CA THR A 174 -0.78 -0.30 -26.13
C THR A 174 -1.83 0.65 -26.71
N ALA A 175 -1.47 1.39 -27.75
CA ALA A 175 -2.37 2.37 -28.40
C ALA A 175 -3.70 1.76 -28.88
N ASN A 176 -3.71 0.45 -29.18
CA ASN A 176 -4.87 -0.26 -29.71
C ASN A 176 -5.41 -1.34 -28.75
N GLY A 177 -4.85 -1.49 -27.57
CA GLY A 177 -5.27 -2.45 -26.55
C GLY A 177 -6.15 -1.82 -25.48
N PRO A 178 -6.79 -2.62 -24.62
CA PRO A 178 -7.51 -2.10 -23.45
C PRO A 178 -6.55 -1.61 -22.37
N GLY A 179 -7.09 -0.95 -21.35
CA GLY A 179 -6.35 -0.44 -20.19
C GLY A 179 -5.79 -1.54 -19.26
N PHE A 180 -5.92 -2.80 -19.60
CA PHE A 180 -5.41 -3.95 -18.85
C PHE A 180 -4.72 -4.98 -19.76
N ASP A 181 -3.92 -5.86 -19.12
CA ASP A 181 -3.16 -6.90 -19.82
C ASP A 181 -4.05 -8.05 -20.28
N CYS A 182 -4.27 -8.17 -21.58
CA CYS A 182 -5.07 -9.23 -22.19
C CYS A 182 -4.49 -10.65 -21.98
N LEU A 183 -3.20 -10.79 -21.67
CA LEU A 183 -2.61 -12.08 -21.32
C LEU A 183 -3.08 -12.58 -19.93
N LYS A 184 -3.62 -11.68 -19.11
CA LYS A 184 -4.19 -11.97 -17.80
C LYS A 184 -5.72 -12.04 -17.80
N ALA A 185 -6.36 -11.82 -18.95
CA ALA A 185 -7.81 -11.90 -19.08
C ALA A 185 -8.30 -13.33 -18.79
N ASN A 186 -9.15 -13.48 -17.79
CA ASN A 186 -9.66 -14.78 -17.34
C ASN A 186 -11.19 -14.86 -17.27
N THR A 187 -11.89 -13.75 -17.48
CA THR A 187 -13.36 -13.70 -17.51
C THR A 187 -13.89 -13.57 -18.94
N LYS A 188 -15.17 -13.95 -19.14
CA LYS A 188 -15.87 -13.76 -20.42
C LYS A 188 -15.84 -12.30 -20.86
N ILE A 189 -16.08 -11.39 -19.93
CA ILE A 189 -16.11 -9.93 -20.17
C ILE A 189 -14.73 -9.42 -20.62
N GLU A 190 -13.67 -9.74 -19.89
CA GLU A 190 -12.30 -9.35 -20.24
C GLU A 190 -11.91 -9.89 -21.62
N ASN A 191 -12.24 -11.15 -21.90
CA ASN A 191 -11.98 -11.76 -23.19
C ASN A 191 -12.78 -11.09 -24.34
N SER A 192 -14.03 -10.65 -24.09
CA SER A 192 -14.81 -9.86 -25.07
C SER A 192 -14.14 -8.53 -25.35
N ILE A 193 -13.70 -7.81 -24.31
CA ILE A 193 -13.00 -6.52 -24.43
C ILE A 193 -11.71 -6.71 -25.25
N CYS A 194 -10.91 -7.72 -24.96
CA CYS A 194 -9.65 -7.97 -25.65
C CYS A 194 -9.83 -8.37 -27.15
N LYS A 195 -10.94 -9.03 -27.49
CA LYS A 195 -11.21 -9.49 -28.85
C LYS A 195 -11.89 -8.44 -29.75
N ASN A 196 -12.56 -7.47 -29.14
CA ASN A 196 -13.28 -6.43 -29.85
C ASN A 196 -12.48 -5.12 -29.84
N PRO A 197 -11.97 -4.64 -31.01
CA PRO A 197 -11.17 -3.42 -31.06
C PRO A 197 -11.89 -2.16 -30.57
N GLU A 198 -13.22 -2.07 -30.79
CA GLU A 198 -14.02 -0.94 -30.30
C GLU A 198 -14.09 -0.94 -28.76
N LEU A 199 -14.34 -2.11 -28.15
CA LEU A 199 -14.36 -2.25 -26.70
C LEU A 199 -12.98 -2.00 -26.10
N SER A 200 -11.90 -2.50 -26.72
CA SER A 200 -10.53 -2.23 -26.29
C SER A 200 -10.23 -0.74 -26.26
N LYS A 201 -10.63 -0.01 -27.30
CA LYS A 201 -10.45 1.44 -27.39
C LYS A 201 -11.24 2.19 -26.31
N ILE A 202 -12.50 1.84 -26.12
CA ILE A 202 -13.37 2.47 -25.11
C ILE A 202 -12.84 2.20 -23.69
N ASP A 203 -12.34 0.98 -23.44
CA ASP A 203 -11.72 0.62 -22.16
C ASP A 203 -10.45 1.43 -21.92
N LEU A 204 -9.59 1.59 -22.92
CA LEU A 204 -8.39 2.44 -22.84
C LEU A 204 -8.73 3.91 -22.54
N GLU A 205 -9.75 4.47 -23.21
CA GLU A 205 -10.20 5.82 -22.95
C GLU A 205 -10.68 6.00 -21.51
N LEU A 206 -11.46 5.04 -20.99
CA LEU A 206 -11.94 5.06 -19.61
C LEU A 206 -10.79 4.90 -18.61
N HIS A 207 -9.85 4.00 -18.88
CA HIS A 207 -8.64 3.82 -18.09
C HIS A 207 -7.82 5.10 -18.00
N THR A 208 -7.62 5.78 -19.14
CA THR A 208 -6.89 7.05 -19.20
C THR A 208 -7.60 8.14 -18.39
N LEU A 209 -8.92 8.28 -18.57
CA LEU A 209 -9.73 9.23 -17.81
C LEU A 209 -9.64 8.96 -16.30
N TYR A 210 -9.84 7.70 -15.88
CA TYR A 210 -9.72 7.30 -14.49
C TYR A 210 -8.35 7.66 -13.89
N ASN A 211 -7.27 7.36 -14.59
CA ASN A 211 -5.92 7.66 -14.12
C ASN A 211 -5.67 9.17 -14.02
N ASN A 212 -6.15 9.97 -14.96
CA ASN A 212 -6.02 11.41 -14.91
C ASN A 212 -6.73 11.99 -13.67
N ILE A 213 -7.93 11.50 -13.35
CA ILE A 213 -8.64 11.91 -12.14
C ILE A 213 -7.91 11.41 -10.89
N TYR A 214 -7.54 10.13 -10.86
CA TYR A 214 -6.86 9.49 -9.73
C TYR A 214 -5.57 10.21 -9.34
N TYR A 215 -4.71 10.50 -10.31
CA TYR A 215 -3.44 11.20 -10.06
C TYR A 215 -3.58 12.73 -9.99
N GLY A 216 -4.69 13.27 -10.46
CA GLY A 216 -5.05 14.69 -10.30
C GLY A 216 -5.41 15.06 -8.85
N HIS A 217 -5.90 14.09 -8.05
CA HIS A 217 -6.20 14.32 -6.63
C HIS A 217 -4.97 14.12 -5.76
N SER A 218 -4.67 15.09 -4.91
CA SER A 218 -3.52 15.08 -4.01
C SER A 218 -3.76 14.24 -2.75
N THR A 219 -5.03 14.01 -2.36
CA THR A 219 -5.38 13.31 -1.12
C THR A 219 -5.73 11.84 -1.39
N LEU A 220 -5.28 10.95 -0.52
CA LEU A 220 -5.63 9.53 -0.62
C LEU A 220 -7.07 9.20 -0.25
N PRO A 221 -7.77 9.90 0.66
CA PRO A 221 -9.20 9.70 0.82
C PRO A 221 -9.96 9.84 -0.51
N ALA A 222 -9.73 10.92 -1.28
CA ALA A 222 -10.34 11.10 -2.60
C ALA A 222 -9.97 9.97 -3.58
N ARG A 223 -8.70 9.54 -3.61
CA ARG A 223 -8.25 8.40 -4.44
C ARG A 223 -8.89 7.08 -4.01
N SER A 224 -9.02 6.85 -2.71
CA SER A 224 -9.68 5.65 -2.16
C SER A 224 -11.15 5.60 -2.53
N GLU A 225 -11.83 6.74 -2.43
CA GLU A 225 -13.23 6.89 -2.81
C GLU A 225 -13.43 6.65 -4.31
N LEU A 226 -12.60 7.27 -5.17
CA LEU A 226 -12.61 7.04 -6.61
C LEU A 226 -12.36 5.56 -6.96
N SER A 227 -11.41 4.92 -6.27
CA SER A 227 -11.11 3.50 -6.47
C SER A 227 -12.29 2.61 -6.09
N THR A 228 -13.01 2.96 -5.02
CA THR A 228 -14.21 2.24 -4.59
C THR A 228 -15.35 2.44 -5.60
N PHE A 229 -15.55 3.67 -6.06
CA PHE A 229 -16.52 4.01 -7.10
C PHE A 229 -16.25 3.19 -8.38
N GLN A 230 -15.02 3.17 -8.86
CA GLN A 230 -14.64 2.39 -10.05
C GLN A 230 -14.81 0.88 -9.85
N ARG A 231 -14.45 0.35 -8.69
CA ARG A 231 -14.61 -1.08 -8.35
C ARG A 231 -16.08 -1.50 -8.34
N ASN A 232 -16.94 -0.70 -7.74
CA ASN A 232 -18.37 -0.96 -7.70
C ASN A 232 -18.97 -0.97 -9.10
N TRP A 233 -18.55 -0.04 -9.96
CA TRP A 233 -18.97 -0.05 -11.36
C TRP A 233 -18.50 -1.32 -12.09
N LEU A 234 -17.23 -1.73 -11.94
CA LEU A 234 -16.71 -2.96 -12.56
C LEU A 234 -17.55 -4.19 -12.16
N GLN A 235 -17.93 -4.30 -10.89
CA GLN A 235 -18.79 -5.38 -10.41
C GLN A 235 -20.18 -5.33 -11.04
N SER A 236 -20.80 -4.14 -11.08
CA SER A 236 -22.11 -3.92 -11.68
C SER A 236 -22.11 -4.22 -13.18
N ARG A 237 -21.12 -3.71 -13.93
CA ARG A 237 -20.91 -4.00 -15.35
C ARG A 237 -20.82 -5.51 -15.60
N ASN A 238 -20.00 -6.19 -14.84
CA ASN A 238 -19.81 -7.63 -15.00
C ASN A 238 -21.10 -8.41 -14.70
N ALA A 239 -21.82 -8.06 -13.63
CA ALA A 239 -23.09 -8.68 -13.30
C ALA A 239 -24.13 -8.47 -14.42
N SER A 240 -24.26 -7.25 -14.92
CA SER A 240 -25.26 -6.88 -15.92
C SER A 240 -24.99 -7.48 -17.31
N CYS A 241 -23.69 -7.55 -17.73
CA CYS A 241 -23.35 -7.93 -19.11
C CYS A 241 -22.92 -9.38 -19.30
N ASN A 242 -22.77 -10.17 -18.22
CA ASN A 242 -22.23 -11.52 -18.31
C ASN A 242 -23.19 -12.53 -19.00
N ASN A 243 -24.51 -12.36 -18.81
CA ASN A 243 -25.52 -13.32 -19.24
C ASN A 243 -26.54 -12.75 -20.26
N VAL A 244 -26.16 -11.72 -21.01
CA VAL A 244 -27.02 -11.12 -22.04
C VAL A 244 -26.71 -11.67 -23.45
N LYS A 245 -27.68 -11.57 -24.36
CA LYS A 245 -27.51 -12.03 -25.76
C LYS A 245 -26.43 -11.26 -26.50
N ASN A 246 -26.37 -9.94 -26.29
CA ASN A 246 -25.37 -9.06 -26.92
C ASN A 246 -24.50 -8.44 -25.83
N THR A 247 -23.45 -9.16 -25.43
CA THR A 247 -22.49 -8.73 -24.41
C THR A 247 -21.78 -7.44 -24.84
N ASP A 248 -21.40 -7.30 -26.10
CA ASP A 248 -20.65 -6.15 -26.61
C ASP A 248 -21.47 -4.86 -26.55
N ALA A 249 -22.72 -4.89 -27.00
CA ALA A 249 -23.60 -3.73 -26.89
C ALA A 249 -23.84 -3.30 -25.43
N CYS A 250 -24.08 -4.30 -24.53
CA CYS A 250 -24.20 -4.04 -23.10
C CYS A 250 -22.95 -3.37 -22.53
N LEU A 251 -21.77 -3.82 -22.90
CA LEU A 251 -20.51 -3.25 -22.48
C LEU A 251 -20.34 -1.81 -22.98
N ILE A 252 -20.57 -1.55 -24.26
CA ILE A 252 -20.48 -0.20 -24.84
C ILE A 252 -21.36 0.79 -24.07
N ASP A 253 -22.59 0.41 -23.76
CA ASP A 253 -23.51 1.29 -23.01
C ASP A 253 -23.03 1.52 -21.57
N ASN A 254 -22.56 0.48 -20.90
CA ASN A 254 -21.99 0.59 -19.54
C ASN A 254 -20.73 1.48 -19.52
N TYR A 255 -19.87 1.38 -20.50
CA TYR A 255 -18.68 2.23 -20.60
C TYR A 255 -19.05 3.71 -20.85
N LYS A 256 -20.02 3.99 -21.73
CA LYS A 256 -20.52 5.37 -21.96
C LYS A 256 -21.07 5.99 -20.69
N PHE A 257 -21.87 5.20 -19.94
CA PHE A 257 -22.41 5.66 -18.66
C PHE A 257 -21.28 5.97 -17.66
N GLN A 258 -20.32 5.08 -17.49
CA GLN A 258 -19.21 5.26 -16.55
C GLN A 258 -18.31 6.42 -16.95
N LYS A 259 -18.04 6.61 -18.25
CA LYS A 259 -17.26 7.74 -18.74
C LYS A 259 -17.92 9.06 -18.33
N THR A 260 -19.23 9.18 -18.52
CA THR A 260 -19.99 10.37 -18.08
C THR A 260 -19.94 10.55 -16.58
N ALA A 261 -20.11 9.47 -15.80
CA ALA A 261 -20.06 9.52 -14.34
C ALA A 261 -18.67 9.95 -13.83
N LEU A 262 -17.58 9.47 -14.44
CA LEU A 262 -16.22 9.88 -14.09
C LEU A 262 -15.93 11.34 -14.46
N MET A 263 -16.45 11.86 -15.58
CA MET A 263 -16.26 13.25 -15.98
C MET A 263 -16.88 14.25 -15.00
N HIS A 264 -17.90 13.82 -14.26
CA HIS A 264 -18.60 14.64 -13.25
C HIS A 264 -18.28 14.20 -11.81
N TRP A 265 -17.35 13.26 -11.66
CA TRP A 265 -17.02 12.75 -10.34
C TRP A 265 -16.28 13.81 -9.50
N LEU A 266 -16.75 14.01 -8.28
CA LEU A 266 -16.13 14.85 -7.26
C LEU A 266 -16.06 14.05 -5.95
N PRO A 267 -14.97 14.17 -5.19
CA PRO A 267 -14.87 13.53 -3.89
C PRO A 267 -15.88 14.15 -2.91
N HIS A 268 -16.43 13.33 -2.03
CA HIS A 268 -17.20 13.82 -0.89
C HIS A 268 -16.22 14.50 0.09
N GLN A 269 -16.60 15.70 0.56
CA GLN A 269 -15.79 16.47 1.53
C GLN A 269 -16.02 15.97 2.95
#